data_c95fa04e4f8746650fe9ffa99544dbb9
#
_entry.id   c95fa04e4f8746650fe9ffa99544dbb9
#
_cell.length_a   1.000
_cell.length_b   1.000
_cell.length_c   1.000
_cell.angle_alpha   90.00
_cell.angle_beta   90.00
_cell.angle_gamma   90.00
#
_symmetry.space_group_name_H-M   'P 1'
#
loop_
_entity.id
_entity.type
_entity.pdbx_description
1 polymer ?
#
loop_
_entity_poly.entity_id
_entity_poly.type
_entity_poly.pdbx_seq_one_letter_code
_entity_poly.pdbx_strand_id
1 'polypeptide(L)'
;MKRVIYSMYQPNIPKVGFSVDNYKQDQFEKYKDRLINCKQEYAKLCNADFFMHFPELSDYTSLQYEKIRLLEEYAESYEEVLYLDFDVIPAHSSRNIFECVNLSKINMHPFKREIKPYQLRTALTDKSVEFFDDQTMFVKICAKKTMLMLEDVSSNDLCYNTGVICAGSEVIKSIKFIDKLDEMKELLDESKEDSLYPETITKHFSYNNEVFMSYIIERYNIPHVDLAMNWNYIIDDRMELSFGGYDLLHMVSKNFELKFGE
;
A
#
# COMPACT_ATOMS: atom_id res chain seq x y z
N MET A 1 -22.78 12.27 -8.24
CA MET A 1 -21.46 11.64 -8.22
C MET A 1 -21.46 10.62 -7.10
N LYS A 2 -21.26 9.36 -7.44
CA LYS A 2 -21.36 8.24 -6.50
C LYS A 2 -19.96 7.87 -5.99
N ARG A 3 -19.72 8.00 -4.69
CA ARG A 3 -18.43 7.81 -4.02
C ARG A 3 -18.45 6.58 -3.15
N VAL A 4 -17.31 5.89 -3.05
CA VAL A 4 -17.12 4.80 -2.11
C VAL A 4 -15.79 4.95 -1.36
N ILE A 5 -15.83 4.63 -0.07
CA ILE A 5 -14.67 4.40 0.76
C ILE A 5 -14.73 2.96 1.24
N TYR A 6 -13.65 2.21 1.10
CA TYR A 6 -13.59 0.86 1.63
C TYR A 6 -12.31 0.59 2.40
N SER A 7 -12.37 -0.34 3.29
CA SER A 7 -11.26 -0.83 4.09
C SER A 7 -11.38 -2.33 4.25
N MET A 8 -10.30 -3.00 4.60
CA MET A 8 -10.32 -4.43 4.85
C MET A 8 -9.43 -4.81 6.02
N TYR A 9 -9.82 -5.85 6.73
CA TYR A 9 -9.05 -6.43 7.83
C TYR A 9 -9.25 -7.93 7.89
N GLN A 10 -8.17 -8.65 8.01
CA GLN A 10 -8.17 -10.07 8.33
C GLN A 10 -7.14 -10.35 9.42
N PRO A 11 -7.56 -10.89 10.58
CA PRO A 11 -6.64 -11.29 11.64
C PRO A 11 -5.88 -12.58 11.29
N ASN A 12 -4.82 -12.86 12.04
CA ASN A 12 -4.13 -14.16 12.09
C ASN A 12 -3.43 -14.66 10.82
N ILE A 13 -3.18 -13.81 9.83
CA ILE A 13 -2.36 -14.21 8.68
C ILE A 13 -0.92 -13.69 8.86
N PRO A 14 0.07 -14.55 9.04
CA PRO A 14 1.46 -14.14 9.10
C PRO A 14 1.94 -13.69 7.71
N LYS A 15 2.81 -12.68 7.68
CA LYS A 15 3.59 -12.36 6.49
C LYS A 15 4.54 -13.50 6.17
N VAL A 16 4.82 -13.73 4.88
CA VAL A 16 5.78 -14.76 4.46
C VAL A 16 7.13 -14.55 5.15
N GLY A 17 7.56 -15.56 5.91
CA GLY A 17 8.81 -15.52 6.69
C GLY A 17 8.75 -14.80 8.04
N PHE A 18 7.55 -14.41 8.52
CA PHE A 18 7.35 -13.80 9.83
C PHE A 18 6.27 -14.53 10.62
N SER A 19 6.41 -14.56 11.95
CA SER A 19 5.35 -15.00 12.84
C SER A 19 4.22 -13.97 12.92
N VAL A 20 3.05 -14.40 13.41
CA VAL A 20 1.98 -13.47 13.74
C VAL A 20 2.47 -12.51 14.84
N ASP A 21 2.29 -11.22 14.62
CA ASP A 21 2.60 -10.20 15.62
C ASP A 21 1.40 -10.04 16.55
N ASN A 22 1.44 -10.73 17.69
CA ASN A 22 0.36 -10.75 18.67
C ASN A 22 0.03 -9.33 19.19
N TYR A 23 1.03 -8.47 19.42
CA TYR A 23 0.80 -7.11 19.88
C TYR A 23 -0.04 -6.33 18.87
N LYS A 24 0.34 -6.36 17.60
CA LYS A 24 -0.41 -5.67 16.55
C LYS A 24 -1.84 -6.19 16.43
N GLN A 25 -2.00 -7.49 16.57
CA GLN A 25 -3.31 -8.12 16.54
C GLN A 25 -4.18 -7.71 17.73
N ASP A 26 -3.65 -7.73 18.94
CA ASP A 26 -4.35 -7.30 20.15
C ASP A 26 -4.77 -5.83 20.05
N GLN A 27 -3.91 -4.96 19.48
CA GLN A 27 -4.25 -3.57 19.22
C GLN A 27 -5.41 -3.43 18.23
N PHE A 28 -5.41 -4.20 17.13
CA PHE A 28 -6.51 -4.19 16.18
C PHE A 28 -7.82 -4.66 16.81
N GLU A 29 -7.82 -5.76 17.55
CA GLU A 29 -9.03 -6.26 18.20
C GLU A 29 -9.56 -5.28 19.27
N LYS A 30 -8.66 -4.71 20.09
CA LYS A 30 -9.02 -3.74 21.12
C LYS A 30 -9.67 -2.47 20.53
N TYR A 31 -9.20 -2.00 19.40
CA TYR A 31 -9.64 -0.72 18.81
C TYR A 31 -10.48 -0.88 17.54
N LYS A 32 -10.88 -2.11 17.17
CA LYS A 32 -11.61 -2.44 15.95
C LYS A 32 -12.80 -1.53 15.69
N ASP A 33 -13.69 -1.41 16.65
CA ASP A 33 -14.90 -0.61 16.49
C ASP A 33 -14.58 0.89 16.32
N ARG A 34 -13.58 1.39 17.04
CA ARG A 34 -13.13 2.80 16.89
C ARG A 34 -12.53 3.05 15.51
N LEU A 35 -11.74 2.10 14.99
CA LEU A 35 -11.15 2.16 13.65
C LEU A 35 -12.20 2.13 12.53
N ILE A 36 -13.27 1.35 12.72
CA ILE A 36 -14.41 1.31 11.80
C ILE A 36 -15.21 2.61 11.88
N ASN A 37 -15.58 3.02 13.11
CA ASN A 37 -16.40 4.21 13.32
C ASN A 37 -15.76 5.48 12.75
N CYS A 38 -14.46 5.70 12.95
CA CYS A 38 -13.80 6.90 12.40
C CYS A 38 -13.83 6.94 10.87
N LYS A 39 -13.75 5.77 10.19
CA LYS A 39 -13.88 5.70 8.73
C LYS A 39 -15.33 5.91 8.25
N GLN A 40 -16.31 5.41 9.01
CA GLN A 40 -17.72 5.65 8.73
C GLN A 40 -18.06 7.14 8.84
N GLU A 41 -17.56 7.82 9.88
CA GLU A 41 -17.75 9.26 10.03
C GLU A 41 -17.08 10.04 8.89
N TYR A 42 -15.89 9.63 8.50
CA TYR A 42 -15.20 10.21 7.34
C TYR A 42 -15.95 10.00 6.03
N ALA A 43 -16.53 8.82 5.84
CA ALA A 43 -17.37 8.55 4.67
C ALA A 43 -18.61 9.46 4.61
N LYS A 44 -19.25 9.71 5.76
CA LYS A 44 -20.36 10.69 5.83
C LYS A 44 -19.89 12.09 5.43
N LEU A 45 -18.73 12.54 5.94
CA LEU A 45 -18.13 13.83 5.56
C LEU A 45 -17.86 13.91 4.05
N CYS A 46 -17.42 12.81 3.46
CA CYS A 46 -17.12 12.71 2.02
C CYS A 46 -18.38 12.52 1.14
N ASN A 47 -19.57 12.35 1.74
CA ASN A 47 -20.79 11.92 1.05
C ASN A 47 -20.55 10.65 0.22
N ALA A 48 -19.97 9.63 0.86
CA ALA A 48 -19.57 8.36 0.27
C ALA A 48 -20.22 7.19 1.01
N ASP A 49 -20.50 6.10 0.27
CA ASP A 49 -20.80 4.81 0.89
C ASP A 49 -19.55 4.24 1.55
N PHE A 50 -19.70 3.53 2.67
CA PHE A 50 -18.59 2.88 3.36
C PHE A 50 -18.78 1.38 3.44
N PHE A 51 -17.73 0.63 3.04
CA PHE A 51 -17.69 -0.83 3.17
C PHE A 51 -16.46 -1.29 3.95
N MET A 52 -16.71 -2.13 4.94
CA MET A 52 -15.67 -2.83 5.69
C MET A 52 -15.66 -4.31 5.31
N HIS A 53 -14.55 -4.79 4.75
CA HIS A 53 -14.39 -6.17 4.34
C HIS A 53 -13.61 -6.98 5.39
N PHE A 54 -14.08 -8.20 5.62
CA PHE A 54 -13.42 -9.20 6.45
C PHE A 54 -13.20 -10.46 5.60
N PRO A 55 -12.23 -10.42 4.66
CA PRO A 55 -11.99 -11.57 3.79
C PRO A 55 -11.46 -12.75 4.60
N GLU A 56 -11.81 -13.96 4.20
CA GLU A 56 -11.27 -15.20 4.73
C GLU A 56 -10.31 -15.81 3.69
N LEU A 57 -9.09 -15.32 3.66
CA LEU A 57 -8.05 -15.74 2.71
C LEU A 57 -7.02 -16.64 3.40
N SER A 58 -6.47 -17.59 2.65
CA SER A 58 -5.57 -18.61 3.19
C SER A 58 -4.13 -18.11 3.39
N ASP A 59 -3.75 -17.03 2.73
CA ASP A 59 -2.38 -16.52 2.73
C ASP A 59 -2.30 -14.99 2.65
N TYR A 60 -1.15 -14.47 3.10
CA TYR A 60 -0.90 -13.04 3.15
C TYR A 60 -0.77 -12.39 1.76
N THR A 61 -0.30 -13.13 0.79
CA THR A 61 -0.16 -12.64 -0.59
C THR A 61 -1.52 -12.32 -1.18
N SER A 62 -2.47 -13.24 -1.06
CA SER A 62 -3.85 -13.04 -1.50
C SER A 62 -4.48 -11.85 -0.79
N LEU A 63 -4.25 -11.70 0.52
CA LEU A 63 -4.73 -10.54 1.29
C LEU A 63 -4.17 -9.22 0.77
N GLN A 64 -2.89 -9.16 0.43
CA GLN A 64 -2.26 -7.95 -0.10
C GLN A 64 -2.85 -7.50 -1.44
N TYR A 65 -3.25 -8.44 -2.29
CA TYR A 65 -3.82 -8.14 -3.61
C TYR A 65 -5.35 -8.01 -3.61
N GLU A 66 -6.01 -8.49 -2.56
CA GLU A 66 -7.47 -8.37 -2.44
C GLU A 66 -7.94 -6.92 -2.48
N LYS A 67 -7.19 -5.99 -1.86
CA LYS A 67 -7.53 -4.56 -1.92
C LYS A 67 -7.48 -3.99 -3.35
N ILE A 68 -6.59 -4.53 -4.18
CA ILE A 68 -6.47 -4.11 -5.59
C ILE A 68 -7.62 -4.67 -6.41
N ARG A 69 -8.01 -5.93 -6.16
CA ARG A 69 -9.18 -6.56 -6.77
C ARG A 69 -10.45 -5.78 -6.44
N LEU A 70 -10.64 -5.43 -5.17
CA LEU A 70 -11.78 -4.63 -4.72
C LEU A 70 -11.78 -3.22 -5.33
N LEU A 71 -10.60 -2.63 -5.57
CA LEU A 71 -10.49 -1.33 -6.24
C LEU A 71 -11.12 -1.36 -7.63
N GLU A 72 -10.84 -2.40 -8.43
CA GLU A 72 -11.47 -2.60 -9.75
C GLU A 72 -12.96 -2.89 -9.62
N GLU A 73 -13.35 -3.77 -8.70
CA GLU A 73 -14.76 -4.12 -8.49
C GLU A 73 -15.60 -2.89 -8.15
N TYR A 74 -15.13 -2.05 -7.24
CA TYR A 74 -15.85 -0.82 -6.88
C TYR A 74 -15.90 0.19 -8.02
N ALA A 75 -14.87 0.26 -8.85
CA ALA A 75 -14.88 1.15 -10.02
C ALA A 75 -16.00 0.84 -11.02
N GLU A 76 -16.56 -0.39 -11.03
CA GLU A 76 -17.69 -0.73 -11.88
C GLU A 76 -19.02 -0.06 -11.45
N SER A 77 -19.14 0.28 -10.17
CA SER A 77 -20.40 0.75 -9.57
C SER A 77 -20.34 2.18 -9.02
N TYR A 78 -19.13 2.73 -8.85
CA TYR A 78 -18.87 4.04 -8.27
C TYR A 78 -18.01 4.88 -9.20
N GLU A 79 -18.19 6.20 -9.16
CA GLU A 79 -17.43 7.17 -9.98
C GLU A 79 -16.09 7.52 -9.34
N GLU A 80 -16.03 7.51 -8.01
CA GLU A 80 -14.84 7.86 -7.23
C GLU A 80 -14.62 6.82 -6.12
N VAL A 81 -13.38 6.33 -6.00
CA VAL A 81 -13.03 5.22 -5.09
C VAL A 81 -11.87 5.62 -4.20
N LEU A 82 -12.01 5.38 -2.90
CA LEU A 82 -10.96 5.53 -1.90
C LEU A 82 -10.78 4.23 -1.13
N TYR A 83 -9.57 3.69 -1.16
CA TYR A 83 -9.12 2.65 -0.24
C TYR A 83 -8.37 3.26 0.94
N LEU A 84 -8.67 2.77 2.15
CA LEU A 84 -7.92 3.07 3.37
C LEU A 84 -7.51 1.78 4.05
N ASP A 85 -6.21 1.59 4.33
CA ASP A 85 -5.76 0.49 5.20
C ASP A 85 -6.47 0.56 6.55
N PHE A 86 -6.62 -0.59 7.22
CA PHE A 86 -7.38 -0.65 8.47
C PHE A 86 -6.77 0.21 9.58
N ASP A 87 -5.45 0.43 9.55
CA ASP A 87 -4.69 1.28 10.46
C ASP A 87 -4.57 2.75 10.01
N VAL A 88 -5.25 3.13 8.94
CA VAL A 88 -5.38 4.53 8.55
C VAL A 88 -6.57 5.16 9.28
N ILE A 89 -6.31 6.23 10.02
CA ILE A 89 -7.28 6.93 10.87
C ILE A 89 -7.51 8.34 10.34
N PRO A 90 -8.72 8.68 9.85
CA PRO A 90 -9.06 10.06 9.53
C PRO A 90 -8.99 10.95 10.77
N ALA A 91 -8.40 12.14 10.64
CA ALA A 91 -8.42 13.14 11.70
C ALA A 91 -9.83 13.72 11.86
N HIS A 92 -10.15 14.22 13.04
CA HIS A 92 -11.46 14.86 13.28
C HIS A 92 -11.70 16.08 12.38
N SER A 93 -10.63 16.77 12.00
CA SER A 93 -10.64 17.93 11.10
C SER A 93 -10.30 17.59 9.66
N SER A 94 -10.36 16.30 9.25
CA SER A 94 -10.06 15.88 7.88
C SER A 94 -10.92 16.60 6.85
N ARG A 95 -10.28 16.97 5.76
CA ARG A 95 -10.97 17.48 4.56
C ARG A 95 -11.49 16.30 3.73
N ASN A 96 -12.40 16.58 2.83
CA ASN A 96 -12.86 15.60 1.85
C ASN A 96 -11.78 15.36 0.78
N ILE A 97 -11.16 14.17 0.77
CA ILE A 97 -10.08 13.85 -0.15
C ILE A 97 -10.52 13.93 -1.62
N PHE A 98 -11.74 13.51 -1.94
CA PHE A 98 -12.26 13.51 -3.31
C PHE A 98 -12.34 14.93 -3.93
N GLU A 99 -12.41 15.97 -3.08
CA GLU A 99 -12.44 17.37 -3.51
C GLU A 99 -11.04 18.00 -3.57
N CYS A 100 -10.04 17.31 -3.02
CA CYS A 100 -8.69 17.84 -2.86
C CYS A 100 -7.66 17.23 -3.81
N VAL A 101 -7.98 16.09 -4.45
CA VAL A 101 -7.02 15.36 -5.30
C VAL A 101 -7.48 15.29 -6.76
N ASN A 102 -6.55 14.97 -7.65
CA ASN A 102 -6.86 14.82 -9.07
C ASN A 102 -7.34 13.39 -9.36
N LEU A 103 -8.65 13.19 -9.45
CA LEU A 103 -9.28 11.89 -9.66
C LEU A 103 -9.12 11.31 -11.08
N SER A 104 -8.62 12.10 -12.05
CA SER A 104 -8.23 11.54 -13.37
C SER A 104 -6.91 10.78 -13.33
N LYS A 105 -6.32 10.62 -12.15
CA LYS A 105 -5.05 9.94 -11.91
C LYS A 105 -5.14 9.09 -10.63
N ILE A 106 -4.25 8.10 -10.52
CA ILE A 106 -4.07 7.37 -9.25
C ILE A 106 -3.31 8.27 -8.28
N ASN A 107 -3.86 8.43 -7.08
CA ASN A 107 -3.25 9.25 -6.03
C ASN A 107 -2.78 8.34 -4.89
N MET A 108 -1.46 8.34 -4.63
CA MET A 108 -0.80 7.58 -3.57
C MET A 108 0.38 8.35 -3.01
N HIS A 109 0.77 8.07 -1.77
CA HIS A 109 1.90 8.73 -1.13
C HIS A 109 3.22 8.03 -1.51
N PRO A 110 4.21 8.75 -2.11
CA PRO A 110 5.49 8.19 -2.45
C PRO A 110 6.44 8.16 -1.24
N PHE A 111 7.16 7.08 -1.08
CA PHE A 111 8.42 7.07 -0.35
C PHE A 111 9.57 7.24 -1.32
N LYS A 112 10.50 8.11 -0.95
CA LYS A 112 11.72 8.33 -1.71
C LYS A 112 12.94 7.92 -0.91
N ARG A 113 13.77 7.07 -1.51
CA ARG A 113 15.09 6.75 -0.98
C ARG A 113 16.07 6.61 -2.13
N GLU A 114 17.06 7.47 -2.18
CA GLU A 114 18.13 7.37 -3.18
C GLU A 114 18.85 6.02 -3.07
N ILE A 115 18.90 5.28 -4.17
CA ILE A 115 19.62 4.01 -4.29
C ILE A 115 20.86 4.23 -5.15
N LYS A 116 22.01 4.20 -4.53
CA LYS A 116 23.27 4.31 -5.27
C LYS A 116 23.55 3.02 -6.07
N PRO A 117 24.18 3.12 -7.26
CA PRO A 117 24.44 1.94 -8.11
C PRO A 117 25.16 0.79 -7.39
N TYR A 118 26.07 1.09 -6.50
CA TYR A 118 26.77 0.03 -5.75
C TYR A 118 25.84 -0.68 -4.75
N GLN A 119 24.88 0.02 -4.15
CA GLN A 119 23.90 -0.57 -3.22
C GLN A 119 22.95 -1.52 -3.96
N LEU A 120 22.47 -1.12 -5.13
CA LEU A 120 21.68 -1.99 -5.98
C LEU A 120 22.47 -3.23 -6.39
N ARG A 121 23.73 -3.05 -6.80
CA ARG A 121 24.61 -4.16 -7.15
C ARG A 121 24.80 -5.13 -5.97
N THR A 122 25.06 -4.62 -4.77
CA THR A 122 25.19 -5.45 -3.56
C THR A 122 23.91 -6.20 -3.26
N ALA A 123 22.76 -5.54 -3.33
CA ALA A 123 21.47 -6.17 -3.12
C ALA A 123 21.18 -7.31 -4.11
N LEU A 124 21.68 -7.22 -5.34
CA LEU A 124 21.54 -8.23 -6.39
C LEU A 124 22.50 -9.40 -6.26
N THR A 125 23.69 -9.18 -5.68
CA THR A 125 24.77 -10.19 -5.66
C THR A 125 25.01 -10.83 -4.31
N ASP A 126 24.65 -10.16 -3.23
CA ASP A 126 24.92 -10.62 -1.86
C ASP A 126 23.66 -11.19 -1.22
N LYS A 127 23.60 -12.53 -1.18
CA LYS A 127 22.50 -13.28 -0.57
C LYS A 127 22.49 -13.17 0.97
N SER A 128 23.55 -12.64 1.58
CA SER A 128 23.75 -12.55 3.03
C SER A 128 23.42 -11.16 3.61
N VAL A 129 22.99 -10.22 2.80
CA VAL A 129 22.66 -8.87 3.29
C VAL A 129 21.49 -8.95 4.26
N GLU A 130 21.81 -8.96 5.55
CA GLU A 130 20.85 -8.70 6.61
C GLU A 130 20.47 -7.23 6.53
N PHE A 131 19.24 -7.00 6.14
CA PHE A 131 18.71 -5.65 6.03
C PHE A 131 18.24 -5.19 7.41
N PHE A 132 18.87 -4.17 7.97
CA PHE A 132 18.44 -3.51 9.21
C PHE A 132 17.05 -2.86 9.04
N ASP A 133 16.36 -2.54 10.14
CA ASP A 133 14.94 -2.11 10.18
C ASP A 133 14.54 -0.97 9.22
N ASP A 134 15.49 -0.11 8.85
CA ASP A 134 15.28 0.97 7.86
C ASP A 134 15.32 0.49 6.39
N GLN A 135 15.51 -0.80 6.19
CA GLN A 135 15.81 -1.39 4.90
C GLN A 135 14.58 -1.91 4.16
N THR A 136 13.42 -2.02 4.81
CA THR A 136 12.19 -2.48 4.15
C THR A 136 11.89 -1.64 2.91
N MET A 137 12.06 -0.32 3.00
CA MET A 137 11.86 0.57 1.87
C MET A 137 12.96 0.43 0.82
N PHE A 138 14.21 0.26 1.25
CA PHE A 138 15.34 -0.02 0.36
C PHE A 138 15.09 -1.27 -0.47
N VAL A 139 14.69 -2.37 0.18
CA VAL A 139 14.44 -3.66 -0.49
C VAL A 139 13.28 -3.55 -1.48
N LYS A 140 12.20 -2.85 -1.12
CA LYS A 140 11.06 -2.60 -2.02
C LYS A 140 11.49 -1.85 -3.29
N ILE A 141 12.28 -0.79 -3.15
CA ILE A 141 12.80 -0.03 -4.29
C ILE A 141 13.75 -0.89 -5.13
N CYS A 142 14.65 -1.66 -4.49
CA CYS A 142 15.54 -2.58 -5.20
C CYS A 142 14.77 -3.65 -5.97
N ALA A 143 13.74 -4.26 -5.37
CA ALA A 143 12.89 -5.24 -6.02
C ALA A 143 12.23 -4.64 -7.28
N LYS A 144 11.56 -3.49 -7.13
CA LYS A 144 10.96 -2.78 -8.27
C LYS A 144 11.98 -2.50 -9.39
N LYS A 145 13.14 -1.91 -9.02
CA LYS A 145 14.20 -1.60 -10.01
C LYS A 145 14.68 -2.83 -10.75
N THR A 146 14.86 -3.93 -10.04
CA THR A 146 15.32 -5.18 -10.63
C THR A 146 14.33 -5.68 -11.68
N MET A 147 13.04 -5.71 -11.37
CA MET A 147 12.02 -6.15 -12.32
C MET A 147 11.94 -5.24 -13.55
N LEU A 148 12.02 -3.92 -13.36
CA LEU A 148 12.03 -2.98 -14.48
C LEU A 148 13.28 -3.11 -15.35
N MET A 149 14.44 -3.40 -14.74
CA MET A 149 15.68 -3.65 -15.48
C MET A 149 15.61 -4.91 -16.36
N LEU A 150 14.87 -5.94 -15.95
CA LEU A 150 14.64 -7.14 -16.78
C LEU A 150 13.94 -6.83 -18.09
N GLU A 151 13.15 -5.79 -18.10
CA GLU A 151 12.35 -5.35 -19.24
C GLU A 151 12.93 -4.09 -19.93
N ASP A 152 14.19 -3.75 -19.66
CA ASP A 152 14.87 -2.56 -20.20
C ASP A 152 14.13 -1.24 -19.89
N VAL A 153 13.38 -1.20 -18.78
CA VAL A 153 12.67 0.00 -18.33
C VAL A 153 13.49 0.77 -17.29
N SER A 154 13.69 2.05 -17.49
CA SER A 154 14.35 2.90 -16.49
C SER A 154 13.47 3.05 -15.24
N SER A 155 14.10 3.04 -14.06
CA SER A 155 13.40 3.10 -12.79
C SER A 155 13.89 4.25 -11.90
N ASN A 156 12.96 4.94 -11.27
CA ASN A 156 13.23 5.97 -10.26
C ASN A 156 13.45 5.36 -8.85
N ASP A 157 13.73 6.21 -7.86
CA ASP A 157 13.98 5.86 -6.47
C ASP A 157 12.73 6.03 -5.58
N LEU A 158 11.54 5.80 -6.14
CA LEU A 158 10.27 5.88 -5.42
C LEU A 158 9.67 4.49 -5.18
N CYS A 159 8.93 4.35 -4.09
CA CYS A 159 8.00 3.26 -3.84
C CYS A 159 6.73 3.85 -3.24
N TYR A 160 5.57 3.51 -3.80
CA TYR A 160 4.30 4.07 -3.34
C TYR A 160 3.72 3.26 -2.19
N ASN A 161 3.36 3.96 -1.11
CA ASN A 161 2.59 3.35 -0.02
C ASN A 161 1.13 3.19 -0.46
N THR A 162 0.59 2.02 -0.25
CA THR A 162 -0.75 1.62 -0.65
C THR A 162 -1.78 1.66 0.48
N GLY A 163 -1.44 2.28 1.61
CA GLY A 163 -2.38 2.46 2.72
C GLY A 163 -3.51 3.45 2.42
N VAL A 164 -3.26 4.35 1.46
CA VAL A 164 -4.26 5.28 0.91
C VAL A 164 -4.15 5.24 -0.62
N ILE A 165 -5.22 4.84 -1.29
CA ILE A 165 -5.33 4.84 -2.76
C ILE A 165 -6.61 5.54 -3.13
N CYS A 166 -6.54 6.67 -3.85
CA CYS A 166 -7.70 7.44 -4.28
C CYS A 166 -7.65 7.69 -5.80
N ALA A 167 -8.76 7.39 -6.49
CA ALA A 167 -8.85 7.61 -7.94
C ALA A 167 -10.31 7.63 -8.43
N GLY A 168 -10.52 8.17 -9.61
CA GLY A 168 -11.77 8.03 -10.34
C GLY A 168 -11.87 6.66 -11.05
N SER A 169 -13.08 6.18 -11.25
CA SER A 169 -13.35 4.86 -11.85
C SER A 169 -12.76 4.72 -13.26
N GLU A 170 -12.80 5.77 -14.06
CA GLU A 170 -12.32 5.70 -15.44
C GLU A 170 -10.81 5.39 -15.51
N VAL A 171 -10.01 5.97 -14.62
CA VAL A 171 -8.58 5.67 -14.59
C VAL A 171 -8.34 4.27 -14.01
N ILE A 172 -9.08 3.86 -12.98
CA ILE A 172 -8.97 2.50 -12.41
C ILE A 172 -9.24 1.46 -13.49
N LYS A 173 -10.36 1.55 -14.20
CA LYS A 173 -10.74 0.63 -15.28
C LYS A 173 -9.73 0.59 -16.42
N SER A 174 -9.13 1.75 -16.76
CA SER A 174 -8.15 1.83 -17.84
C SER A 174 -6.84 1.09 -17.51
N ILE A 175 -6.52 0.92 -16.22
CA ILE A 175 -5.27 0.30 -15.77
C ILE A 175 -5.32 -1.22 -15.87
N LYS A 176 -6.47 -1.84 -15.56
CA LYS A 176 -6.63 -3.30 -15.50
C LYS A 176 -5.58 -3.94 -14.58
N PHE A 177 -5.69 -3.65 -13.30
CA PHE A 177 -4.72 -4.09 -12.29
C PHE A 177 -4.56 -5.61 -12.23
N ILE A 178 -5.67 -6.35 -12.33
CA ILE A 178 -5.64 -7.82 -12.22
C ILE A 178 -4.92 -8.45 -13.40
N ASP A 179 -5.18 -7.98 -14.63
CA ASP A 179 -4.46 -8.45 -15.82
C ASP A 179 -2.94 -8.24 -15.62
N LYS A 180 -2.53 -7.06 -15.14
CA LYS A 180 -1.11 -6.73 -14.88
C LYS A 180 -0.51 -7.51 -13.72
N LEU A 181 -1.31 -7.88 -12.73
CA LEU A 181 -0.86 -8.74 -11.64
C LEU A 181 -0.55 -10.15 -12.16
N ASP A 182 -1.36 -10.67 -13.05
CA ASP A 182 -1.15 -11.99 -13.64
C ASP A 182 0.08 -11.97 -14.58
N GLU A 183 0.24 -10.96 -15.42
CA GLU A 183 1.47 -10.76 -16.21
C GLU A 183 2.74 -10.71 -15.32
N MET A 184 2.68 -10.00 -14.20
CA MET A 184 3.81 -9.93 -13.27
C MET A 184 4.10 -11.28 -12.60
N LYS A 185 3.08 -12.07 -12.29
CA LYS A 185 3.26 -13.41 -11.71
C LYS A 185 3.96 -14.35 -12.70
N GLU A 186 3.57 -14.32 -13.97
CA GLU A 186 4.22 -15.09 -15.03
C GLU A 186 5.71 -14.71 -15.13
N LEU A 187 6.03 -13.42 -15.17
CA LEU A 187 7.40 -12.93 -15.20
C LEU A 187 8.21 -13.36 -13.96
N LEU A 188 7.59 -13.38 -12.79
CA LEU A 188 8.22 -13.85 -11.56
C LEU A 188 8.52 -15.36 -11.59
N ASP A 189 7.61 -16.16 -12.12
CA ASP A 189 7.80 -17.60 -12.19
C ASP A 189 8.90 -17.96 -13.20
N GLU A 190 8.97 -17.29 -14.33
CA GLU A 190 10.10 -17.38 -15.26
C GLU A 190 11.43 -16.98 -14.59
N SER A 191 11.46 -15.90 -13.83
CA SER A 191 12.69 -15.43 -13.15
C SER A 191 13.20 -16.37 -12.05
N LYS A 192 12.33 -17.18 -11.45
CA LYS A 192 12.71 -18.19 -10.43
C LYS A 192 13.44 -19.37 -11.05
N GLU A 193 13.07 -19.78 -12.26
CA GLU A 193 13.70 -20.90 -12.96
C GLU A 193 15.16 -20.59 -13.30
N ASP A 194 15.47 -19.35 -13.64
CA ASP A 194 16.82 -18.91 -14.03
C ASP A 194 17.77 -18.63 -12.86
N SER A 195 17.27 -18.64 -11.61
CA SER A 195 18.04 -18.36 -10.37
C SER A 195 18.94 -17.09 -10.40
N LEU A 196 18.67 -16.17 -11.32
CA LEU A 196 19.49 -14.98 -11.56
C LEU A 196 19.34 -13.92 -10.46
N TYR A 197 18.20 -13.92 -9.72
CA TYR A 197 17.89 -12.92 -8.73
C TYR A 197 17.93 -13.46 -7.31
N PRO A 198 18.41 -12.67 -6.34
CA PRO A 198 18.35 -13.04 -4.93
C PRO A 198 16.90 -13.29 -4.51
N GLU A 199 16.66 -14.34 -3.74
CA GLU A 199 15.35 -14.69 -3.20
C GLU A 199 14.70 -13.53 -2.44
N THR A 200 15.50 -12.72 -1.75
CA THR A 200 15.06 -11.52 -1.04
C THR A 200 14.36 -10.52 -1.96
N ILE A 201 14.83 -10.38 -3.19
CA ILE A 201 14.24 -9.48 -4.19
C ILE A 201 12.95 -10.07 -4.75
N THR A 202 13.01 -11.32 -5.23
CA THR A 202 11.85 -12.00 -5.83
C THR A 202 10.70 -12.20 -4.84
N LYS A 203 11.04 -12.46 -3.57
CA LYS A 203 10.07 -12.60 -2.49
C LYS A 203 9.23 -11.34 -2.27
N HIS A 204 9.82 -10.13 -2.38
CA HIS A 204 9.06 -8.89 -2.22
C HIS A 204 8.01 -8.67 -3.30
N PHE A 205 8.22 -9.15 -4.51
CA PHE A 205 7.20 -9.12 -5.56
C PHE A 205 6.05 -10.08 -5.27
N SER A 206 6.34 -11.24 -4.70
CA SER A 206 5.35 -12.27 -4.51
C SER A 206 4.27 -11.94 -3.48
N TYR A 207 4.50 -10.96 -2.57
CA TYR A 207 3.51 -10.62 -1.53
C TYR A 207 3.34 -9.12 -1.26
N ASN A 208 4.02 -8.24 -1.99
CA ASN A 208 4.04 -6.82 -1.64
C ASN A 208 3.35 -5.95 -2.69
N ASN A 209 2.12 -5.55 -2.40
CA ASN A 209 1.34 -4.69 -3.28
C ASN A 209 1.94 -3.30 -3.50
N GLU A 210 2.78 -2.78 -2.59
CA GLU A 210 3.47 -1.50 -2.79
C GLU A 210 4.53 -1.61 -3.89
N VAL A 211 5.26 -2.74 -3.92
CA VAL A 211 6.22 -3.04 -5.00
C VAL A 211 5.48 -3.21 -6.32
N PHE A 212 4.40 -3.98 -6.34
CA PHE A 212 3.54 -4.16 -7.51
C PHE A 212 3.02 -2.82 -8.06
N MET A 213 2.37 -2.02 -7.23
CA MET A 213 1.83 -0.72 -7.64
C MET A 213 2.91 0.21 -8.19
N SER A 214 4.07 0.24 -7.54
CA SER A 214 5.20 1.07 -7.97
C SER A 214 5.80 0.58 -9.28
N TYR A 215 5.87 -0.75 -9.49
CA TYR A 215 6.34 -1.36 -10.72
C TYR A 215 5.42 -1.04 -11.90
N ILE A 216 4.10 -1.29 -11.77
CA ILE A 216 3.17 -1.04 -12.88
C ILE A 216 3.05 0.43 -13.25
N ILE A 217 3.15 1.35 -12.27
CA ILE A 217 3.14 2.79 -12.54
C ILE A 217 4.26 3.17 -13.51
N GLU A 218 5.47 2.69 -13.29
CA GLU A 218 6.61 2.98 -14.17
C GLU A 218 6.57 2.16 -15.45
N ARG A 219 6.29 0.86 -15.34
CA ARG A 219 6.27 -0.06 -16.49
C ARG A 219 5.28 0.35 -17.58
N TYR A 220 4.11 0.78 -17.18
CA TYR A 220 3.02 1.13 -18.11
C TYR A 220 2.75 2.64 -18.19
N ASN A 221 3.62 3.46 -17.58
CA ASN A 221 3.49 4.92 -17.52
C ASN A 221 2.09 5.35 -17.05
N ILE A 222 1.59 4.74 -15.98
CA ILE A 222 0.25 4.98 -15.46
C ILE A 222 0.13 6.43 -14.94
N PRO A 223 -0.91 7.17 -15.32
CA PRO A 223 -1.15 8.51 -14.80
C PRO A 223 -1.34 8.50 -13.28
N HIS A 224 -0.45 9.16 -12.55
CA HIS A 224 -0.46 9.23 -11.09
C HIS A 224 -0.13 10.62 -10.57
N VAL A 225 -0.44 10.83 -9.28
CA VAL A 225 -0.07 12.04 -8.52
C VAL A 225 0.44 11.63 -7.16
N ASP A 226 1.53 12.23 -6.76
CA ASP A 226 2.09 12.08 -5.42
C ASP A 226 1.18 12.77 -4.41
N LEU A 227 0.54 11.99 -3.54
CA LEU A 227 -0.21 12.52 -2.41
C LEU A 227 0.72 13.24 -1.45
N ALA A 228 0.35 14.44 -1.05
CA ALA A 228 1.04 15.15 0.01
C ALA A 228 0.98 14.35 1.33
N MET A 229 2.02 14.53 2.17
CA MET A 229 2.20 13.77 3.41
C MET A 229 0.98 13.80 4.35
N ASN A 230 0.22 14.89 4.39
CA ASN A 230 -0.96 15.01 5.23
C ASN A 230 -2.08 14.02 4.89
N TRP A 231 -2.11 13.48 3.65
CA TRP A 231 -3.08 12.47 3.21
C TRP A 231 -2.66 11.03 3.49
N ASN A 232 -1.45 10.82 3.99
CA ASN A 232 -0.96 9.52 4.44
C ASN A 232 0.20 9.78 5.41
N TYR A 233 -0.11 10.42 6.54
CA TYR A 233 0.88 10.77 7.55
C TYR A 233 1.28 9.53 8.34
N ILE A 234 2.42 8.95 7.98
CA ILE A 234 2.88 7.68 8.54
C ILE A 234 3.56 7.92 9.88
N ILE A 235 3.10 7.20 10.90
CA ILE A 235 3.69 7.18 12.24
C ILE A 235 4.20 5.78 12.55
N ASP A 236 5.46 5.69 12.93
CA ASP A 236 6.05 4.55 13.58
C ASP A 236 6.34 4.84 15.08
N ASP A 237 6.78 3.84 15.82
CA ASP A 237 7.03 3.93 17.27
C ASP A 237 8.14 4.93 17.66
N ARG A 238 8.86 5.46 16.68
CA ARG A 238 9.99 6.38 16.90
C ARG A 238 9.60 7.85 16.74
N MET A 239 8.37 8.11 16.28
CA MET A 239 7.90 9.47 16.01
C MET A 239 7.05 9.99 17.16
N GLU A 240 7.43 11.15 17.72
CA GLU A 240 6.52 11.90 18.55
C GLU A 240 5.35 12.40 17.70
N LEU A 241 4.12 12.18 18.17
CA LEU A 241 2.93 12.75 17.55
C LEU A 241 3.00 14.28 17.63
N SER A 242 3.47 14.92 16.57
CA SER A 242 3.22 16.33 16.38
C SER A 242 1.75 16.50 15.99
N PHE A 243 0.93 16.85 16.98
CA PHE A 243 -0.50 17.04 16.80
C PHE A 243 -0.78 18.26 15.92
N GLY A 244 -1.04 18.03 14.63
CA GLY A 244 -1.55 19.05 13.72
C GLY A 244 -1.04 18.88 12.29
N GLY A 245 -1.96 19.09 11.34
CA GLY A 245 -1.62 19.20 9.92
C GLY A 245 -1.74 17.91 9.09
N TYR A 246 -2.33 16.84 9.62
CA TYR A 246 -2.67 15.66 8.83
C TYR A 246 -4.19 15.52 8.66
N ASP A 247 -4.58 14.99 7.51
CA ASP A 247 -5.97 14.60 7.23
C ASP A 247 -6.17 13.10 7.49
N LEU A 248 -5.23 12.26 7.04
CA LEU A 248 -5.23 10.82 7.27
C LEU A 248 -3.94 10.39 7.98
N LEU A 249 -4.07 9.76 9.13
CA LEU A 249 -2.99 9.26 9.97
C LEU A 249 -2.81 7.76 9.76
N HIS A 250 -1.64 7.31 9.32
CA HIS A 250 -1.34 5.91 9.10
C HIS A 250 -0.46 5.35 10.22
N MET A 251 -1.05 4.56 11.11
CA MET A 251 -0.42 4.02 12.32
C MET A 251 0.28 2.68 12.03
N VAL A 252 1.41 2.70 11.33
CA VAL A 252 2.11 1.47 10.90
C VAL A 252 2.62 0.61 12.07
N SER A 253 2.89 1.22 13.22
CA SER A 253 3.25 0.53 14.46
C SER A 253 2.06 -0.15 15.17
N LYS A 254 0.82 0.25 14.82
CA LYS A 254 -0.43 -0.19 15.45
C LYS A 254 -0.58 0.22 16.92
N ASN A 255 0.22 1.16 17.41
CA ASN A 255 0.05 1.70 18.76
C ASN A 255 -1.13 2.69 18.80
N PHE A 256 -2.36 2.17 18.75
CA PHE A 256 -3.57 2.98 18.72
C PHE A 256 -3.87 3.67 20.05
N GLU A 257 -3.20 3.29 21.14
CA GLU A 257 -3.29 3.99 22.43
C GLU A 257 -2.83 5.44 22.30
N LEU A 258 -1.83 5.74 21.47
CA LEU A 258 -1.38 7.10 21.18
C LEU A 258 -2.50 7.99 20.63
N LYS A 259 -3.47 7.42 19.92
CA LYS A 259 -4.58 8.17 19.30
C LYS A 259 -5.88 8.08 20.08
N PHE A 260 -6.18 6.94 20.66
CA PHE A 260 -7.46 6.61 21.29
C PHE A 260 -7.34 6.39 22.79
N GLY A 261 -6.11 6.29 23.33
CA GLY A 261 -5.88 6.18 24.77
C GLY A 261 -6.43 7.41 25.51
N GLU A 262 -7.10 7.16 26.61
CA GLU A 262 -7.56 8.18 27.54
C GLU A 262 -6.45 8.56 28.52
#